data_65cf40fc10f90c5c02b354e15eeee85f
#
_entry.id   65cf40fc10f90c5c02b354e15eeee85f
#
_cell.length_a   1.000
_cell.length_b   1.000
_cell.length_c   1.000
_cell.angle_alpha   90.00
_cell.angle_beta   90.00
_cell.angle_gamma   90.00
#
_symmetry.space_group_name_H-M   'P 1'
#
loop_
_entity.id
_entity.type
_entity.pdbx_description
1 polymer ?
#
loop_
_entity_poly.entity_id
_entity_poly.type
_entity_poly.pdbx_seq_one_letter_code
_entity_poly.pdbx_strand_id
1 'polypeptide(L)'
;MPAGVWDGVRAELARAGLPPSGGGAGATPVLAVGHSLGVLRLLLEPPPGMVGLVAINGFTRMTAGPDFPAGIDPRVLRRMAQRLSQEPGATVAAFRERCGWLSPRGGVEAPEVSSLAAGLRLLREGDGRAALAALRCPVLALAGSDDPIVTSAMTRDSFAGLQSLRWVEGGGHLLPLTHPGACADAIRDLLGVLR
;
A
#
# COMPACT_ATOMS: atom_id res chain seq x y z
N MET A 1 -3.93 7.59 -5.83
CA MET A 1 -4.46 6.47 -6.63
C MET A 1 -5.89 6.80 -7.01
N PRO A 2 -6.37 6.45 -8.22
CA PRO A 2 -7.76 6.65 -8.61
C PRO A 2 -8.72 5.90 -7.68
N ALA A 3 -9.93 6.42 -7.47
CA ALA A 3 -10.93 5.83 -6.58
C ALA A 3 -11.28 4.38 -6.92
N GLY A 4 -11.29 4.02 -8.22
CA GLY A 4 -11.67 2.67 -8.70
C GLY A 4 -10.63 1.56 -8.52
N VAL A 5 -9.46 1.84 -7.96
CA VAL A 5 -8.39 0.82 -7.77
C VAL A 5 -8.86 -0.39 -6.94
N TRP A 6 -9.81 -0.19 -6.05
CA TRP A 6 -10.35 -1.22 -5.16
C TRP A 6 -11.63 -1.89 -5.65
N ASP A 7 -12.21 -1.45 -6.78
CA ASP A 7 -13.53 -1.93 -7.21
C ASP A 7 -13.54 -3.43 -7.52
N GLY A 8 -12.49 -3.94 -8.14
CA GLY A 8 -12.32 -5.37 -8.37
C GLY A 8 -12.26 -6.17 -7.05
N VAL A 9 -11.50 -5.71 -6.08
CA VAL A 9 -11.40 -6.35 -4.76
C VAL A 9 -12.73 -6.34 -4.03
N ARG A 10 -13.46 -5.21 -4.06
CA ARG A 10 -14.81 -5.11 -3.47
C ARG A 10 -15.79 -6.08 -4.12
N ALA A 11 -15.74 -6.21 -5.46
CA ALA A 11 -16.58 -7.14 -6.18
C ALA A 11 -16.29 -8.61 -5.80
N GLU A 12 -15.00 -8.97 -5.64
CA GLU A 12 -14.61 -10.32 -5.18
C GLU A 12 -15.11 -10.60 -3.75
N LEU A 13 -14.93 -9.65 -2.84
CA LEU A 13 -15.41 -9.78 -1.46
C LEU A 13 -16.94 -9.89 -1.40
N ALA A 14 -17.67 -9.09 -2.19
CA ALA A 14 -19.13 -9.15 -2.26
C ALA A 14 -19.63 -10.52 -2.78
N ARG A 15 -18.98 -11.10 -3.81
CA ARG A 15 -19.28 -12.44 -4.30
C ARG A 15 -19.06 -13.52 -3.24
N ALA A 16 -18.11 -13.31 -2.33
CA ALA A 16 -17.85 -14.18 -1.19
C ALA A 16 -18.77 -13.91 0.02
N GLY A 17 -19.80 -13.05 -0.11
CA GLY A 17 -20.73 -12.72 0.96
C GLY A 17 -20.17 -11.78 2.04
N LEU A 18 -19.07 -11.11 1.76
CA LEU A 18 -18.46 -10.11 2.63
C LEU A 18 -18.82 -8.71 2.09
N PRO A 19 -19.82 -8.02 2.65
CA PRO A 19 -20.16 -6.67 2.19
C PRO A 19 -19.02 -5.70 2.46
N PRO A 20 -18.83 -4.67 1.62
CA PRO A 20 -17.93 -3.60 1.93
C PRO A 20 -18.45 -2.89 3.20
N SER A 21 -17.74 -3.02 4.29
CA SER A 21 -18.10 -2.33 5.53
C SER A 21 -17.76 -0.86 5.39
N GLY A 22 -18.79 -0.02 5.41
CA GLY A 22 -18.66 1.39 5.76
C GLY A 22 -18.31 1.50 7.24
N GLY A 23 -17.38 2.41 7.60
CA GLY A 23 -17.03 2.62 8.99
C GLY A 23 -18.25 3.00 9.84
N GLY A 24 -18.67 2.07 10.70
CA GLY A 24 -19.67 2.37 11.72
C GLY A 24 -19.02 3.17 12.86
N ALA A 25 -19.68 4.20 13.33
CA ALA A 25 -19.33 4.88 14.58
C ALA A 25 -19.64 3.92 15.75
N GLY A 26 -18.60 3.28 16.29
CA GLY A 26 -18.73 2.36 17.44
C GLY A 26 -17.49 1.47 17.55
N ALA A 27 -17.33 0.76 18.64
CA ALA A 27 -16.22 -0.15 18.94
C ALA A 27 -16.24 -1.44 18.06
N THR A 28 -16.51 -1.30 16.77
CA THR A 28 -16.53 -2.45 15.84
C THR A 28 -15.09 -2.83 15.48
N PRO A 29 -14.72 -4.11 15.57
CA PRO A 29 -13.42 -4.59 15.13
C PRO A 29 -13.14 -4.19 13.67
N VAL A 30 -11.96 -3.62 13.40
CA VAL A 30 -11.55 -3.12 12.09
C VAL A 30 -10.42 -3.98 11.54
N LEU A 31 -10.65 -4.69 10.41
CA LEU A 31 -9.58 -5.22 9.61
C LEU A 31 -9.06 -4.12 8.67
N ALA A 32 -7.87 -3.62 8.93
CA ALA A 32 -7.25 -2.61 8.10
C ALA A 32 -6.65 -3.24 6.84
N VAL A 33 -6.88 -2.61 5.68
CA VAL A 33 -6.29 -3.03 4.40
C VAL A 33 -5.58 -1.83 3.77
N GLY A 34 -4.27 -1.94 3.60
CA GLY A 34 -3.45 -0.89 3.00
C GLY A 34 -2.77 -1.35 1.71
N HIS A 35 -2.57 -0.40 0.79
CA HIS A 35 -1.76 -0.60 -0.40
C HIS A 35 -0.65 0.46 -0.46
N SER A 36 0.60 0.03 -0.69
CA SER A 36 1.75 0.92 -0.86
C SER A 36 1.91 1.89 0.34
N LEU A 37 1.95 3.21 0.13
CA LEU A 37 1.99 4.23 1.17
C LEU A 37 0.86 4.09 2.22
N GLY A 38 -0.29 3.52 1.82
CA GLY A 38 -1.40 3.26 2.73
C GLY A 38 -1.04 2.32 3.87
N VAL A 39 -0.13 1.36 3.63
CA VAL A 39 0.38 0.47 4.68
C VAL A 39 1.20 1.25 5.71
N LEU A 40 2.13 2.09 5.25
CA LEU A 40 2.93 2.93 6.16
C LEU A 40 2.05 3.86 7.00
N ARG A 41 0.99 4.45 6.41
CA ARG A 41 0.02 5.26 7.16
C ARG A 41 -0.69 4.46 8.24
N LEU A 42 -1.19 3.26 7.91
CA LEU A 42 -1.86 2.39 8.87
C LEU A 42 -0.95 1.91 10.00
N LEU A 43 0.35 1.78 9.74
CA LEU A 43 1.34 1.46 10.78
C LEU A 43 1.57 2.63 11.73
N LEU A 44 1.70 3.84 11.18
CA LEU A 44 1.99 5.05 11.97
C LEU A 44 0.75 5.59 12.68
N GLU A 45 -0.42 5.45 12.07
CA GLU A 45 -1.70 5.94 12.55
C GLU A 45 -2.77 4.83 12.40
N PRO A 46 -2.72 3.79 13.23
CA PRO A 46 -3.70 2.70 13.14
C PRO A 46 -5.10 3.18 13.51
N PRO A 47 -6.14 2.76 12.77
CA PRO A 47 -7.51 3.11 13.13
C PRO A 47 -7.89 2.50 14.48
N PRO A 48 -8.74 3.19 15.26
CA PRO A 48 -9.27 2.63 16.51
C PRO A 48 -9.97 1.28 16.25
N GLY A 49 -9.73 0.31 17.14
CA GLY A 49 -10.32 -1.02 17.01
C GLY A 49 -9.68 -1.91 15.95
N MET A 50 -8.50 -1.58 15.46
CA MET A 50 -7.79 -2.44 14.50
C MET A 50 -7.47 -3.80 15.11
N VAL A 51 -8.00 -4.86 14.51
CA VAL A 51 -7.81 -6.27 14.93
C VAL A 51 -6.92 -7.06 13.95
N GLY A 52 -6.55 -6.49 12.81
CA GLY A 52 -5.67 -7.12 11.82
C GLY A 52 -5.27 -6.15 10.73
N LEU A 53 -4.19 -6.45 10.02
CA LEU A 53 -3.66 -5.65 8.91
C LEU A 53 -3.36 -6.54 7.70
N VAL A 54 -3.96 -6.24 6.55
CA VAL A 54 -3.53 -6.76 5.25
C VAL A 54 -2.69 -5.69 4.54
N ALA A 55 -1.42 -5.98 4.33
CA ALA A 55 -0.45 -5.08 3.71
C ALA A 55 -0.19 -5.51 2.26
N ILE A 56 -0.75 -4.79 1.27
CA ILE A 56 -0.61 -5.12 -0.15
C ILE A 56 0.45 -4.22 -0.78
N ASN A 57 1.50 -4.80 -1.37
CA ASN A 57 2.66 -4.08 -1.92
C ASN A 57 3.13 -2.97 -0.97
N GLY A 58 3.14 -3.28 0.32
CA GLY A 58 3.46 -2.36 1.38
C GLY A 58 4.94 -2.37 1.76
N PHE A 59 5.29 -1.43 2.59
CA PHE A 59 6.63 -1.29 3.17
C PHE A 59 6.53 -0.61 4.53
N THR A 60 7.55 -0.81 5.36
CA THR A 60 7.67 -0.13 6.65
C THR A 60 8.46 1.17 6.56
N ARG A 61 9.36 1.26 5.57
CA ARG A 61 10.17 2.44 5.26
C ARG A 61 10.47 2.46 3.76
N MET A 62 10.42 3.65 3.15
CA MET A 62 10.71 3.78 1.72
C MET A 62 12.19 4.11 1.47
N THR A 63 12.81 4.92 2.30
CA THR A 63 14.16 5.43 2.09
C THR A 63 15.24 4.51 2.64
N ALA A 64 16.30 4.32 1.84
CA ALA A 64 17.49 3.60 2.27
C ALA A 64 18.21 4.31 3.43
N GLY A 65 18.84 3.52 4.27
CA GLY A 65 19.73 3.92 5.34
C GLY A 65 20.65 2.77 5.74
N PRO A 66 21.60 2.99 6.64
CA PRO A 66 22.54 1.95 7.09
C PRO A 66 21.85 0.70 7.64
N ASP A 67 20.69 0.89 8.25
CA ASP A 67 19.85 -0.13 8.89
C ASP A 67 18.67 -0.60 8.02
N PHE A 68 18.55 -0.10 6.79
CA PHE A 68 17.53 -0.47 5.80
C PHE A 68 18.06 -0.27 4.38
N PRO A 69 19.01 -1.11 3.92
CA PRO A 69 19.69 -0.93 2.63
C PRO A 69 18.78 -1.17 1.42
N ALA A 70 17.71 -1.96 1.57
CA ALA A 70 16.78 -2.25 0.47
C ALA A 70 15.86 -1.08 0.10
N GLY A 71 15.87 0.01 0.87
CA GLY A 71 15.13 1.23 0.54
C GLY A 71 15.66 1.91 -0.72
N ILE A 72 14.94 2.91 -1.22
CA ILE A 72 15.40 3.73 -2.34
C ILE A 72 16.28 4.89 -1.86
N ASP A 73 17.23 5.34 -2.69
CA ASP A 73 18.05 6.52 -2.38
C ASP A 73 17.14 7.72 -2.05
N PRO A 74 17.30 8.38 -0.89
CA PRO A 74 16.52 9.56 -0.52
C PRO A 74 16.55 10.70 -1.54
N ARG A 75 17.59 10.76 -2.39
CA ARG A 75 17.69 11.75 -3.49
C ARG A 75 16.59 11.57 -4.52
N VAL A 76 16.13 10.34 -4.75
CA VAL A 76 15.04 10.05 -5.72
C VAL A 76 13.76 10.77 -5.28
N LEU A 77 13.36 10.63 -4.02
CA LEU A 77 12.16 11.29 -3.50
C LEU A 77 12.30 12.80 -3.44
N ARG A 78 13.50 13.33 -3.14
CA ARG A 78 13.76 14.77 -3.20
C ARG A 78 13.56 15.32 -4.61
N ARG A 79 14.14 14.66 -5.62
CA ARG A 79 13.95 15.05 -7.03
C ARG A 79 12.49 14.96 -7.44
N MET A 80 11.77 13.91 -7.01
CA MET A 80 10.34 13.79 -7.30
C MET A 80 9.53 14.94 -6.66
N ALA A 81 9.85 15.35 -5.43
CA ALA A 81 9.20 16.48 -4.77
C ALA A 81 9.47 17.82 -5.48
N GLN A 82 10.70 18.05 -5.96
CA GLN A 82 11.04 19.22 -6.77
C GLN A 82 10.27 19.23 -8.11
N ARG A 83 10.21 18.09 -8.80
CA ARG A 83 9.45 17.99 -10.05
C ARG A 83 7.95 18.15 -9.83
N LEU A 84 7.42 17.63 -8.72
CA LEU A 84 6.00 17.79 -8.39
C LEU A 84 5.62 19.27 -8.23
N SER A 85 6.49 20.11 -7.67
CA SER A 85 6.20 21.54 -7.53
C SER A 85 6.28 22.32 -8.84
N GLN A 86 7.04 21.83 -9.82
CA GLN A 86 7.25 22.48 -11.12
C GLN A 86 6.29 21.95 -12.18
N GLU A 87 6.12 20.64 -12.25
CA GLU A 87 5.37 19.92 -13.29
C GLU A 87 4.48 18.83 -12.67
N PRO A 88 3.43 19.20 -11.89
CA PRO A 88 2.65 18.22 -11.14
C PRO A 88 1.99 17.16 -12.04
N GLY A 89 1.41 17.55 -13.16
CA GLY A 89 0.76 16.63 -14.08
C GLY A 89 1.72 15.60 -14.68
N ALA A 90 2.87 16.07 -15.19
CA ALA A 90 3.89 15.20 -15.76
C ALA A 90 4.51 14.26 -14.71
N THR A 91 4.73 14.74 -13.49
CA THR A 91 5.28 13.94 -12.39
C THR A 91 4.33 12.81 -12.01
N VAL A 92 3.03 13.10 -11.90
CA VAL A 92 2.00 12.09 -11.59
C VAL A 92 1.85 11.08 -12.73
N ALA A 93 1.86 11.55 -14.00
CA ALA A 93 1.76 10.67 -15.15
C ALA A 93 2.94 9.68 -15.21
N ALA A 94 4.18 10.17 -15.07
CA ALA A 94 5.37 9.32 -15.05
C ALA A 94 5.37 8.30 -13.89
N PHE A 95 4.89 8.69 -12.71
CA PHE A 95 4.76 7.76 -11.59
C PHE A 95 3.70 6.69 -11.86
N ARG A 96 2.54 7.06 -12.41
CA ARG A 96 1.48 6.12 -12.79
C ARG A 96 1.95 5.12 -13.82
N GLU A 97 2.63 5.59 -14.86
CA GLU A 97 3.24 4.74 -15.89
C GLU A 97 4.20 3.72 -15.26
N ARG A 98 5.08 4.16 -14.37
CA ARG A 98 5.99 3.28 -13.65
C ARG A 98 5.27 2.25 -12.77
N CYS A 99 4.10 2.58 -12.22
CA CYS A 99 3.25 1.63 -11.50
C CYS A 99 2.56 0.61 -12.42
N GLY A 100 2.66 0.75 -13.74
CA GLY A 100 1.90 -0.06 -14.71
C GLY A 100 0.48 0.45 -14.94
N TRP A 101 0.18 1.71 -14.60
CA TRP A 101 -1.12 2.31 -14.86
C TRP A 101 -1.22 2.75 -16.31
N LEU A 102 -1.88 1.94 -17.13
CA LEU A 102 -2.26 2.32 -18.49
C LEU A 102 -3.55 3.14 -18.40
N SER A 103 -3.41 4.47 -18.43
CA SER A 103 -4.59 5.35 -18.38
C SER A 103 -5.53 5.08 -19.56
N PRO A 104 -6.82 4.76 -19.33
CA PRO A 104 -7.80 4.90 -20.40
C PRO A 104 -7.80 6.37 -20.83
N ARG A 105 -7.95 6.63 -22.13
CA ARG A 105 -8.05 7.98 -22.71
C ARG A 105 -9.22 8.73 -22.09
N GLY A 106 -9.00 9.47 -21.02
CA GLY A 106 -10.00 10.25 -20.31
C GLY A 106 -9.32 11.18 -19.32
N GLY A 107 -9.75 12.42 -19.25
CA GLY A 107 -9.10 13.52 -18.56
C GLY A 107 -8.62 13.14 -17.15
N VAL A 108 -7.34 13.36 -16.92
CA VAL A 108 -6.74 13.23 -15.59
C VAL A 108 -7.20 14.43 -14.79
N GLU A 109 -8.04 14.20 -13.80
CA GLU A 109 -8.35 15.20 -12.78
C GLU A 109 -7.05 15.82 -12.27
N ALA A 110 -7.00 17.16 -12.22
CA ALA A 110 -5.79 17.87 -11.80
C ALA A 110 -5.36 17.36 -10.42
N PRO A 111 -4.10 16.91 -10.25
CA PRO A 111 -3.68 16.34 -8.99
C PRO A 111 -3.71 17.41 -7.90
N GLU A 112 -4.24 17.08 -6.75
CA GLU A 112 -4.15 17.94 -5.57
C GLU A 112 -2.71 17.90 -5.04
N VAL A 113 -1.93 18.93 -5.38
CA VAL A 113 -0.48 18.99 -5.16
C VAL A 113 -0.13 18.94 -3.67
N SER A 114 -0.93 19.55 -2.80
CA SER A 114 -0.68 19.59 -1.36
C SER A 114 -0.71 18.18 -0.74
N SER A 115 -1.71 17.38 -1.08
CA SER A 115 -1.83 15.98 -0.63
C SER A 115 -0.70 15.11 -1.17
N LEU A 116 -0.29 15.32 -2.42
CA LEU A 116 0.84 14.60 -3.01
C LEU A 116 2.17 14.97 -2.35
N ALA A 117 2.38 16.25 -2.06
CA ALA A 117 3.56 16.74 -1.35
C ALA A 117 3.63 16.17 0.08
N ALA A 118 2.49 16.13 0.79
CA ALA A 118 2.40 15.48 2.10
C ALA A 118 2.72 13.98 2.02
N GLY A 119 2.22 13.29 0.99
CA GLY A 119 2.55 11.89 0.73
C GLY A 119 4.05 11.67 0.47
N LEU A 120 4.68 12.50 -0.35
CA LEU A 120 6.12 12.43 -0.60
C LEU A 120 6.96 12.73 0.64
N ARG A 121 6.51 13.66 1.50
CA ARG A 121 7.15 13.91 2.79
C ARG A 121 7.09 12.66 3.67
N LEU A 122 5.91 12.03 3.78
CA LEU A 122 5.75 10.80 4.54
C LEU A 122 6.63 9.66 4.01
N LEU A 123 6.76 9.51 2.69
CA LEU A 123 7.68 8.54 2.06
C LEU A 123 9.14 8.80 2.42
N ARG A 124 9.55 10.07 2.56
CA ARG A 124 10.93 10.45 2.90
C ARG A 124 11.26 10.23 4.36
N GLU A 125 10.32 10.48 5.25
CA GLU A 125 10.54 10.65 6.70
C GLU A 125 9.94 9.50 7.51
N GLY A 126 8.93 8.82 6.97
CA GLY A 126 8.18 7.78 7.68
C GLY A 126 9.00 6.49 7.86
N ASP A 127 8.97 6.00 9.09
CA ASP A 127 9.54 4.71 9.48
C ASP A 127 8.55 3.99 10.41
N GLY A 128 7.91 2.98 9.87
CA GLY A 128 6.91 2.16 10.56
C GLY A 128 7.45 0.85 11.15
N ARG A 129 8.78 0.62 11.14
CA ARG A 129 9.37 -0.64 11.61
C ARG A 129 9.08 -0.92 13.08
N ALA A 130 9.28 0.08 13.94
CA ALA A 130 8.94 -0.04 15.35
C ALA A 130 7.43 -0.22 15.58
N ALA A 131 6.61 0.47 14.78
CA ALA A 131 5.16 0.34 14.85
C ALA A 131 4.71 -1.07 14.44
N LEU A 132 5.26 -1.64 13.35
CA LEU A 132 4.98 -3.02 12.95
C LEU A 132 5.37 -4.01 14.06
N ALA A 133 6.54 -3.85 14.66
CA ALA A 133 7.00 -4.72 15.74
C ALA A 133 6.13 -4.62 17.02
N ALA A 134 5.51 -3.47 17.24
CA ALA A 134 4.62 -3.24 18.37
C ALA A 134 3.17 -3.71 18.15
N LEU A 135 2.78 -4.05 16.93
CA LEU A 135 1.43 -4.55 16.65
C LEU A 135 1.12 -5.83 17.42
N ARG A 136 -0.07 -5.89 18.00
CA ARG A 136 -0.55 -7.06 18.74
C ARG A 136 -1.61 -7.87 17.97
N CYS A 137 -1.91 -7.44 16.76
CA CYS A 137 -2.85 -8.12 15.87
C CYS A 137 -2.10 -8.82 14.72
N PRO A 138 -2.71 -9.85 14.12
CA PRO A 138 -2.11 -10.54 12.99
C PRO A 138 -1.95 -9.61 11.78
N VAL A 139 -0.83 -9.78 11.06
CA VAL A 139 -0.49 -9.06 9.84
C VAL A 139 -0.26 -10.07 8.73
N LEU A 140 -0.89 -9.86 7.56
CA LEU A 140 -0.63 -10.59 6.34
C LEU A 140 -0.09 -9.62 5.29
N ALA A 141 1.10 -9.90 4.77
CA ALA A 141 1.67 -9.15 3.67
C ALA A 141 1.47 -9.91 2.34
N LEU A 142 0.98 -9.21 1.31
CA LEU A 142 0.84 -9.70 -0.05
C LEU A 142 1.66 -8.79 -0.97
N ALA A 143 2.58 -9.36 -1.75
CA ALA A 143 3.48 -8.61 -2.60
C ALA A 143 3.57 -9.19 -4.01
N GLY A 144 3.70 -8.32 -5.01
CA GLY A 144 4.02 -8.72 -6.37
C GLY A 144 5.52 -8.98 -6.53
N SER A 145 5.90 -10.07 -7.21
CA SER A 145 7.32 -10.39 -7.43
C SER A 145 8.02 -9.37 -8.34
N ASP A 146 7.26 -8.73 -9.24
CA ASP A 146 7.74 -7.83 -10.28
C ASP A 146 7.35 -6.36 -9.99
N ASP A 147 7.13 -6.01 -8.72
CA ASP A 147 6.81 -4.64 -8.32
C ASP A 147 8.03 -3.70 -8.56
N PRO A 148 7.93 -2.73 -9.49
CA PRO A 148 9.03 -1.82 -9.79
C PRO A 148 9.17 -0.66 -8.80
N ILE A 149 8.25 -0.54 -7.84
CA ILE A 149 8.21 0.51 -6.81
C ILE A 149 8.66 -0.02 -5.47
N VAL A 150 8.01 -1.09 -4.99
CA VAL A 150 8.35 -1.79 -3.76
C VAL A 150 9.01 -3.11 -4.14
N THR A 151 10.32 -3.08 -4.26
CA THR A 151 11.08 -4.24 -4.74
C THR A 151 10.95 -5.43 -3.79
N SER A 152 11.16 -6.63 -4.33
CA SER A 152 11.15 -7.86 -3.52
C SER A 152 12.14 -7.80 -2.33
N ALA A 153 13.29 -7.12 -2.49
CA ALA A 153 14.23 -6.89 -1.40
C ALA A 153 13.62 -5.99 -0.31
N MET A 154 13.02 -4.85 -0.71
CA MET A 154 12.36 -3.95 0.23
C MET A 154 11.21 -4.62 0.98
N THR A 155 10.42 -5.46 0.29
CA THR A 155 9.35 -6.23 0.91
C THR A 155 9.90 -7.20 1.95
N ARG A 156 10.95 -7.96 1.62
CA ARG A 156 11.57 -8.90 2.57
C ARG A 156 12.11 -8.19 3.80
N ASP A 157 12.80 -7.07 3.63
CA ASP A 157 13.35 -6.29 4.74
C ASP A 157 12.23 -5.64 5.59
N SER A 158 11.18 -5.14 4.93
CA SER A 158 10.04 -4.52 5.63
C SER A 158 9.29 -5.50 6.51
N PHE A 159 9.16 -6.73 6.07
CA PHE A 159 8.36 -7.77 6.71
C PHE A 159 9.20 -8.94 7.19
N ALA A 160 10.49 -8.71 7.47
CA ALA A 160 11.37 -9.70 8.04
C ALA A 160 10.79 -10.27 9.36
N GLY A 161 10.69 -11.60 9.43
CA GLY A 161 10.11 -12.28 10.59
C GLY A 161 8.59 -12.43 10.57
N LEU A 162 7.85 -11.85 9.62
CA LEU A 162 6.46 -12.19 9.40
C LEU A 162 6.33 -13.59 8.79
N GLN A 163 5.54 -14.46 9.44
CA GLN A 163 5.24 -15.79 8.90
C GLN A 163 4.23 -15.75 7.75
N SER A 164 3.49 -14.66 7.60
CA SER A 164 2.40 -14.50 6.62
C SER A 164 2.78 -13.53 5.51
N LEU A 165 3.92 -13.73 4.86
CA LEU A 165 4.30 -13.05 3.62
C LEU A 165 3.99 -13.95 2.42
N ARG A 166 3.17 -13.45 1.49
CA ARG A 166 2.75 -14.15 0.27
C ARG A 166 3.18 -13.38 -0.97
N TRP A 167 3.50 -14.11 -2.03
CA TRP A 167 3.90 -13.55 -3.30
C TRP A 167 2.86 -13.83 -4.38
N VAL A 168 2.62 -12.83 -5.22
CA VAL A 168 1.91 -12.96 -6.49
C VAL A 168 2.97 -12.95 -7.57
N GLU A 169 3.22 -14.09 -8.18
CA GLU A 169 4.22 -14.25 -9.23
C GLU A 169 3.85 -13.42 -10.47
N GLY A 170 4.81 -12.66 -11.01
CA GLY A 170 4.58 -11.71 -12.10
C GLY A 170 3.74 -10.48 -11.69
N GLY A 171 3.32 -10.38 -10.44
CA GLY A 171 2.54 -9.26 -9.96
C GLY A 171 3.35 -7.97 -9.87
N GLY A 172 2.83 -6.88 -10.46
CA GLY A 172 3.39 -5.53 -10.37
C GLY A 172 2.85 -4.74 -9.18
N HIS A 173 3.06 -3.39 -9.21
CA HIS A 173 2.67 -2.52 -8.09
C HIS A 173 1.16 -2.41 -7.85
N LEU A 174 0.33 -2.65 -8.86
CA LEU A 174 -1.11 -2.42 -8.80
C LEU A 174 -1.91 -3.70 -8.55
N LEU A 175 -1.49 -4.55 -7.61
CA LEU A 175 -2.19 -5.80 -7.30
C LEU A 175 -3.69 -5.65 -7.08
N PRO A 176 -4.21 -4.61 -6.38
CA PRO A 176 -5.65 -4.46 -6.22
C PRO A 176 -6.40 -4.29 -7.54
N LEU A 177 -5.73 -3.81 -8.58
CA LEU A 177 -6.29 -3.65 -9.93
C LEU A 177 -6.06 -4.87 -10.80
N THR A 178 -4.84 -5.43 -10.78
CA THR A 178 -4.42 -6.50 -11.71
C THR A 178 -4.71 -7.90 -11.19
N HIS A 179 -4.73 -8.07 -9.86
CA HIS A 179 -4.95 -9.35 -9.18
C HIS A 179 -5.95 -9.20 -8.03
N PRO A 180 -7.18 -8.68 -8.29
CA PRO A 180 -8.16 -8.41 -7.24
C PRO A 180 -8.57 -9.66 -6.45
N GLY A 181 -8.59 -10.84 -7.11
CA GLY A 181 -8.87 -12.12 -6.45
C GLY A 181 -7.84 -12.44 -5.38
N ALA A 182 -6.54 -12.35 -5.68
CA ALA A 182 -5.47 -12.60 -4.70
C ALA A 182 -5.55 -11.63 -3.51
N CYS A 183 -5.91 -10.37 -3.75
CA CYS A 183 -6.13 -9.39 -2.69
C CYS A 183 -7.34 -9.74 -1.82
N ALA A 184 -8.45 -10.17 -2.43
CA ALA A 184 -9.64 -10.60 -1.72
C ALA A 184 -9.39 -11.87 -0.90
N ASP A 185 -8.63 -12.82 -1.44
CA ASP A 185 -8.25 -14.05 -0.73
C ASP A 185 -7.41 -13.74 0.52
N ALA A 186 -6.41 -12.85 0.40
CA ALA A 186 -5.61 -12.40 1.53
C ALA A 186 -6.47 -11.76 2.64
N ILE A 187 -7.47 -10.97 2.26
CA ILE A 187 -8.42 -10.35 3.19
C ILE A 187 -9.28 -11.42 3.88
N ARG A 188 -9.85 -12.36 3.11
CA ARG A 188 -10.69 -13.45 3.63
C ARG A 188 -9.93 -14.36 4.59
N ASP A 189 -8.71 -14.71 4.23
CA ASP A 189 -7.88 -15.60 5.04
C ASP A 189 -7.56 -14.97 6.38
N LEU A 190 -7.20 -13.66 6.39
CA LEU A 190 -6.95 -12.99 7.66
C LEU A 190 -8.23 -12.82 8.49
N LEU A 191 -9.39 -12.57 7.86
CA LEU A 191 -10.68 -12.58 8.53
C LEU A 191 -11.00 -13.96 9.14
N GLY A 192 -10.60 -15.05 8.48
CA GLY A 192 -10.76 -16.42 9.00
C GLY A 192 -9.95 -16.68 10.27
N VAL A 193 -8.79 -16.07 10.40
CA VAL A 193 -7.93 -16.15 11.61
C VAL A 193 -8.51 -15.35 12.78
N LEU A 194 -9.33 -14.33 12.51
CA LEU A 194 -9.91 -13.44 13.52
C LEU A 194 -11.25 -13.95 14.11
N ARG A 195 -11.77 -15.02 13.57
CA ARG A 195 -13.01 -15.68 14.06
C ARG A 195 -12.69 -16.75 15.10
#